data_73dceb818587d0371a9d103a4607eafd
#
_entry.id   73dceb818587d0371a9d103a4607eafd
#
_cell.length_a   1.000
_cell.length_b   1.000
_cell.length_c   1.000
_cell.angle_alpha   90.00
_cell.angle_beta   90.00
_cell.angle_gamma   90.00
#
_symmetry.space_group_name_H-M   'P 1'
#
loop_
_entity.id
_entity.type
_entity.pdbx_description
1 polymer ?
#
loop_
_entity_poly.entity_id
_entity_poly.type
_entity_poly.pdbx_seq_one_letter_code
_entity_poly.pdbx_strand_id
1 'polypeptide(L)'
;MNIIRKLILVIFVSFWSCKESHDFVDLNKNSKMDIFEDPNLEATERAKDILSYLSIEEKIAQLESSAPSIPKLGITKYNWMNEALHGIRGDHGEVTTVFPQAIGLAATWNIDLARQQGEAISDEARALANDRGNDRYLDFWSPVINIGRDPRWGRTQEGYGEDPVLVSQISESFIQGLQGNHPKYFKVLSAPKHFVANNEEYRRHSGSSEVPMEVLRDYYLPAFKSSIVNAGAQSIMTAYNALNGIPCTANNFLLRDILRNEWNFPGWVVTDCGAIYDIHINHKYIIDPVEAVAASLKAGTDLNCGSSFRLYLHEAFERGLVNMNDIDQALTRLFISRIKLGVFDPPEMNPYSKISLDVVDSEKHQSLAHEIARQSIVLLKNENEILPLKKAVRSIAVIGPNANFSRFGTYSGT
;
A
#
# COMPACT_ATOMS: atom_id res chain seq x y z
N MET A 1 48.88 25.82 -68.81
CA MET A 1 47.79 26.39 -68.04
C MET A 1 47.29 25.30 -67.08
N ASN A 2 47.92 25.25 -65.90
CA ASN A 2 47.69 24.18 -64.88
C ASN A 2 46.68 24.65 -63.83
N ILE A 3 45.56 23.95 -63.79
CA ILE A 3 44.54 24.15 -62.73
C ILE A 3 44.79 23.14 -61.65
N ILE A 4 45.31 23.62 -60.50
CA ILE A 4 45.49 22.82 -59.25
C ILE A 4 44.13 22.74 -58.55
N ARG A 5 43.51 21.57 -58.52
CA ARG A 5 42.36 21.28 -57.63
C ARG A 5 42.86 21.03 -56.24
N LYS A 6 42.49 21.93 -55.29
CA LYS A 6 42.65 21.70 -53.87
C LYS A 6 41.52 20.81 -53.38
N LEU A 7 41.88 19.60 -52.92
CA LEU A 7 40.97 18.68 -52.25
C LEU A 7 40.88 19.12 -50.75
N ILE A 8 39.70 19.61 -50.36
CA ILE A 8 39.45 19.90 -48.94
C ILE A 8 38.92 18.59 -48.31
N LEU A 9 39.75 17.98 -47.44
CA LEU A 9 39.39 16.83 -46.64
C LEU A 9 38.61 17.33 -45.41
N VAL A 10 37.30 17.17 -45.40
CA VAL A 10 36.46 17.44 -44.22
C VAL A 10 36.49 16.21 -43.36
N ILE A 11 37.23 16.25 -42.25
CA ILE A 11 37.23 15.22 -41.24
C ILE A 11 35.97 15.44 -40.37
N PHE A 12 34.96 14.59 -40.57
CA PHE A 12 33.84 14.48 -39.61
C PHE A 12 34.35 13.75 -38.38
N VAL A 13 34.64 14.50 -37.33
CA VAL A 13 34.80 13.93 -35.98
C VAL A 13 33.39 13.72 -35.42
N SER A 14 32.86 12.51 -35.56
CA SER A 14 31.69 12.06 -34.86
C SER A 14 32.05 11.94 -33.35
N PHE A 15 31.64 12.92 -32.58
CA PHE A 15 31.58 12.75 -31.11
C PHE A 15 30.53 11.67 -30.83
N TRP A 16 30.95 10.44 -30.72
CA TRP A 16 30.20 9.44 -30.00
C TRP A 16 30.25 9.84 -28.55
N SER A 17 29.21 10.49 -28.08
CA SER A 17 28.94 10.60 -26.66
C SER A 17 28.69 9.16 -26.16
N CYS A 18 29.72 8.54 -25.66
CA CYS A 18 29.57 7.34 -24.84
C CYS A 18 28.74 7.78 -23.62
N LYS A 19 27.45 7.49 -23.62
CA LYS A 19 26.68 7.48 -22.38
C LYS A 19 27.32 6.36 -21.58
N GLU A 20 28.20 6.74 -20.62
CA GLU A 20 28.60 5.81 -19.57
C GLU A 20 27.30 5.30 -18.94
N SER A 21 26.97 4.03 -19.18
CA SER A 21 25.96 3.35 -18.41
C SER A 21 26.53 3.17 -17.02
N HIS A 22 26.24 4.10 -16.12
CA HIS A 22 26.55 3.90 -14.73
C HIS A 22 25.69 2.73 -14.25
N ASP A 23 26.33 1.68 -13.73
CA ASP A 23 25.65 0.51 -13.17
C ASP A 23 24.88 0.85 -11.87
N PHE A 24 24.79 2.10 -11.50
CA PHE A 24 24.13 2.64 -10.31
C PHE A 24 23.61 4.07 -10.56
N VAL A 25 22.75 4.55 -9.66
CA VAL A 25 22.28 5.94 -9.63
C VAL A 25 23.07 6.69 -8.55
N ASP A 26 23.91 7.66 -8.95
CA ASP A 26 24.63 8.55 -8.02
C ASP A 26 23.61 9.58 -7.45
N LEU A 27 22.94 9.20 -6.39
CA LEU A 27 21.85 9.97 -5.76
C LEU A 27 22.40 11.23 -5.07
N ASN A 28 23.51 11.10 -4.34
CA ASN A 28 24.12 12.19 -3.58
C ASN A 28 25.12 13.03 -4.39
N LYS A 29 25.36 12.66 -5.66
CA LYS A 29 26.22 13.36 -6.63
C LYS A 29 27.67 13.49 -6.19
N ASN A 30 28.19 12.47 -5.50
CA ASN A 30 29.58 12.43 -5.04
C ASN A 30 30.53 11.74 -6.03
N SER A 31 30.02 11.24 -7.16
CA SER A 31 30.72 10.50 -8.22
C SER A 31 31.33 9.17 -7.75
N LYS A 32 30.79 8.58 -6.71
CA LYS A 32 31.18 7.27 -6.18
C LYS A 32 29.93 6.47 -5.90
N MET A 33 30.00 5.17 -6.06
CA MET A 33 28.94 4.26 -5.67
C MET A 33 29.05 3.99 -4.17
N ASP A 34 28.11 4.54 -3.41
CA ASP A 34 27.99 4.24 -1.97
C ASP A 34 27.23 2.91 -1.78
N ILE A 35 27.31 2.30 -0.59
CA ILE A 35 26.68 1.03 -0.30
C ILE A 35 25.16 1.08 -0.57
N PHE A 36 24.50 2.16 -0.19
CA PHE A 36 23.04 2.31 -0.40
C PHE A 36 22.64 2.47 -1.88
N GLU A 37 23.59 2.84 -2.75
CA GLU A 37 23.38 3.02 -4.19
C GLU A 37 23.71 1.77 -5.01
N ASP A 38 24.43 0.79 -4.44
CA ASP A 38 24.82 -0.44 -5.16
C ASP A 38 23.61 -1.37 -5.32
N PRO A 39 23.05 -1.52 -6.55
CA PRO A 39 21.88 -2.35 -6.76
C PRO A 39 22.16 -3.85 -6.61
N ASN A 40 23.41 -4.29 -6.51
CA ASN A 40 23.77 -5.69 -6.37
C ASN A 40 23.80 -6.15 -4.91
N LEU A 41 23.77 -5.22 -3.96
CA LEU A 41 23.75 -5.53 -2.54
C LEU A 41 22.34 -5.81 -2.03
N GLU A 42 22.27 -6.56 -0.93
CA GLU A 42 21.00 -6.88 -0.27
C GLU A 42 20.31 -5.61 0.28
N ALA A 43 19.00 -5.54 0.12
CA ALA A 43 18.21 -4.36 0.55
C ALA A 43 18.42 -4.02 2.03
N THR A 44 18.67 -5.02 2.87
CA THR A 44 18.95 -4.83 4.31
C THR A 44 20.29 -4.12 4.56
N GLU A 45 21.31 -4.45 3.79
CA GLU A 45 22.62 -3.83 3.88
C GLU A 45 22.55 -2.37 3.44
N ARG A 46 21.93 -2.12 2.30
CA ARG A 46 21.69 -0.78 1.75
C ARG A 46 20.85 0.09 2.71
N ALA A 47 19.80 -0.45 3.30
CA ALA A 47 18.98 0.26 4.28
C ALA A 47 19.80 0.67 5.52
N LYS A 48 20.62 -0.23 6.06
CA LYS A 48 21.48 0.07 7.21
C LYS A 48 22.51 1.16 6.88
N ASP A 49 23.04 1.17 5.68
CA ASP A 49 23.97 2.20 5.23
C ASP A 49 23.30 3.58 5.21
N ILE A 50 22.08 3.69 4.63
CA ILE A 50 21.28 4.93 4.72
C ILE A 50 21.14 5.40 6.17
N LEU A 51 20.79 4.50 7.09
CA LEU A 51 20.58 4.85 8.50
C LEU A 51 21.85 5.31 9.21
N SER A 52 23.01 4.88 8.75
CA SER A 52 24.29 5.29 9.33
C SER A 52 24.60 6.79 9.16
N TYR A 53 24.02 7.41 8.15
CA TYR A 53 24.17 8.85 7.88
C TYR A 53 23.15 9.72 8.64
N LEU A 54 22.09 9.16 9.23
CA LEU A 54 20.97 9.94 9.78
C LEU A 54 21.20 10.30 11.26
N SER A 55 20.90 11.55 11.61
CA SER A 55 20.73 11.95 13.02
C SER A 55 19.45 11.35 13.61
N ILE A 56 19.27 11.41 14.93
CA ILE A 56 18.07 10.93 15.61
C ILE A 56 16.82 11.67 15.13
N GLU A 57 16.90 12.97 14.91
CA GLU A 57 15.80 13.82 14.42
C GLU A 57 15.41 13.43 13.01
N GLU A 58 16.40 13.23 12.12
CA GLU A 58 16.17 12.77 10.76
C GLU A 58 15.54 11.36 10.74
N LYS A 59 16.00 10.46 11.61
CA LYS A 59 15.42 9.12 11.76
C LYS A 59 13.97 9.19 12.18
N ILE A 60 13.65 9.95 13.22
CA ILE A 60 12.26 10.12 13.71
C ILE A 60 11.37 10.70 12.61
N ALA A 61 11.86 11.68 11.85
CA ALA A 61 11.11 12.29 10.77
C ALA A 61 10.74 11.30 9.64
N GLN A 62 11.55 10.26 9.42
CA GLN A 62 11.28 9.21 8.44
C GLN A 62 10.25 8.17 8.91
N LEU A 63 9.84 8.16 10.18
CA LEU A 63 8.81 7.27 10.72
C LEU A 63 7.38 7.83 10.55
N GLU A 64 7.22 8.94 9.85
CA GLU A 64 5.91 9.53 9.54
C GLU A 64 5.49 9.19 8.11
N SER A 65 4.19 9.06 7.86
CA SER A 65 3.64 8.74 6.53
C SER A 65 3.98 9.77 5.46
N SER A 66 4.34 10.99 5.85
CA SER A 66 4.89 12.02 4.98
C SER A 66 6.37 12.24 5.35
N ALA A 67 7.24 11.36 4.86
CA ALA A 67 8.65 11.38 5.15
C ALA A 67 9.37 12.51 4.37
N PRO A 68 10.13 13.41 5.03
CA PRO A 68 10.87 14.47 4.36
C PRO A 68 12.01 13.92 3.51
N SER A 69 12.53 14.77 2.60
CA SER A 69 13.75 14.45 1.86
C SER A 69 14.98 14.35 2.77
N ILE A 70 15.98 13.59 2.31
CA ILE A 70 17.30 13.49 2.94
C ILE A 70 18.33 14.06 1.95
N PRO A 71 18.49 15.41 1.90
CA PRO A 71 19.27 16.07 0.86
C PRO A 71 20.73 15.60 0.76
N LYS A 72 21.36 15.29 1.90
CA LYS A 72 22.75 14.81 1.93
C LYS A 72 22.96 13.44 1.27
N LEU A 73 21.89 12.67 1.10
CA LEU A 73 21.90 11.40 0.37
C LEU A 73 21.17 11.48 -0.98
N GLY A 74 20.71 12.66 -1.38
CA GLY A 74 19.93 12.83 -2.61
C GLY A 74 18.57 12.12 -2.61
N ILE A 75 18.12 11.66 -1.45
CA ILE A 75 16.85 10.95 -1.31
C ILE A 75 15.70 11.96 -1.23
N THR A 76 14.73 11.83 -2.14
CA THR A 76 13.56 12.70 -2.20
C THR A 76 12.57 12.42 -1.08
N LYS A 77 11.66 13.38 -0.81
CA LYS A 77 10.52 13.16 0.08
C LYS A 77 9.71 11.95 -0.38
N TYR A 78 9.11 11.23 0.57
CA TYR A 78 8.29 10.06 0.27
C TYR A 78 6.93 10.17 0.97
N ASN A 79 5.86 9.88 0.25
CA ASN A 79 4.51 9.82 0.82
C ASN A 79 4.01 8.37 0.76
N TRP A 80 3.88 7.74 1.92
CA TRP A 80 3.42 6.38 2.08
C TRP A 80 1.90 6.20 1.91
N MET A 81 1.14 7.31 1.89
CA MET A 81 -0.32 7.26 1.93
C MET A 81 -0.92 7.38 0.54
N ASN A 82 -1.50 6.30 0.04
CA ASN A 82 -2.48 6.31 -1.04
C ASN A 82 -3.46 5.16 -0.87
N GLU A 83 -4.55 5.17 -1.66
CA GLU A 83 -5.62 4.18 -1.61
C GLU A 83 -5.93 3.65 -3.00
N ALA A 84 -6.20 2.35 -3.08
CA ALA A 84 -6.51 1.69 -4.35
C ALA A 84 -7.43 0.48 -4.14
N LEU A 85 -8.49 0.64 -3.36
CA LEU A 85 -9.39 -0.46 -3.05
C LEU A 85 -10.12 -0.98 -4.29
N HIS A 86 -10.63 -0.05 -5.12
CA HIS A 86 -11.28 -0.38 -6.39
C HIS A 86 -10.96 0.64 -7.50
N GLY A 87 -9.69 0.88 -7.68
CA GLY A 87 -9.06 1.86 -8.55
C GLY A 87 -8.20 2.82 -7.75
N ILE A 88 -7.25 3.48 -8.39
CA ILE A 88 -6.32 4.38 -7.72
C ILE A 88 -7.06 5.65 -7.34
N ARG A 89 -6.99 6.04 -6.06
CA ARG A 89 -7.49 7.33 -5.63
C ARG A 89 -6.68 8.45 -6.29
N GLY A 90 -7.35 9.18 -7.18
CA GLY A 90 -6.78 10.36 -7.83
C GLY A 90 -6.90 11.59 -6.93
N ASP A 91 -5.77 12.21 -6.59
CA ASP A 91 -5.74 13.41 -5.76
C ASP A 91 -5.44 14.68 -6.56
N HIS A 92 -5.10 14.53 -7.83
CA HIS A 92 -4.68 15.65 -8.69
C HIS A 92 -5.46 15.70 -10.01
N GLY A 93 -6.65 15.08 -10.05
CA GLY A 93 -7.52 15.07 -11.24
C GLY A 93 -7.09 14.04 -12.29
N GLU A 94 -6.33 13.03 -11.88
CA GLU A 94 -6.07 11.88 -12.74
C GLU A 94 -7.36 11.12 -13.01
N VAL A 95 -7.61 10.79 -14.26
CA VAL A 95 -8.62 9.80 -14.63
C VAL A 95 -7.97 8.42 -14.53
N THR A 96 -8.55 7.54 -13.73
CA THR A 96 -8.08 6.15 -13.55
C THR A 96 -9.28 5.21 -13.64
N THR A 97 -9.03 3.94 -13.90
CA THR A 97 -10.13 2.98 -13.99
C THR A 97 -10.85 2.81 -12.65
N VAL A 98 -12.18 2.96 -12.68
CA VAL A 98 -13.06 2.69 -11.54
C VAL A 98 -13.59 1.26 -11.65
N PHE A 99 -13.21 0.42 -10.71
CA PHE A 99 -13.72 -0.95 -10.60
C PHE A 99 -14.94 -1.00 -9.67
N PRO A 100 -15.76 -2.08 -9.71
CA PRO A 100 -16.78 -2.32 -8.71
C PRO A 100 -16.20 -2.27 -7.28
N GLN A 101 -17.04 -1.91 -6.32
CA GLN A 101 -16.70 -1.97 -4.89
C GLN A 101 -16.21 -3.38 -4.50
N ALA A 102 -15.39 -3.46 -3.46
CA ALA A 102 -14.81 -4.72 -2.99
C ALA A 102 -15.84 -5.81 -2.73
N ILE A 103 -16.98 -5.46 -2.15
CA ILE A 103 -18.10 -6.41 -1.94
C ILE A 103 -18.66 -6.94 -3.27
N GLY A 104 -18.66 -6.13 -4.33
CA GLY A 104 -19.05 -6.55 -5.68
C GLY A 104 -18.03 -7.51 -6.29
N LEU A 105 -16.73 -7.23 -6.14
CA LEU A 105 -15.68 -8.17 -6.54
C LEU A 105 -15.83 -9.51 -5.83
N ALA A 106 -16.07 -9.50 -4.51
CA ALA A 106 -16.26 -10.72 -3.74
C ALA A 106 -17.51 -11.51 -4.18
N ALA A 107 -18.60 -10.82 -4.57
CA ALA A 107 -19.81 -11.46 -5.09
C ALA A 107 -19.60 -12.24 -6.39
N THR A 108 -18.50 -12.02 -7.11
CA THR A 108 -18.12 -12.83 -8.28
C THR A 108 -17.65 -14.23 -7.91
N TRP A 109 -17.15 -14.46 -6.69
CA TRP A 109 -16.45 -15.67 -6.25
C TRP A 109 -15.27 -16.06 -7.14
N ASN A 110 -14.71 -15.10 -7.87
CA ASN A 110 -13.69 -15.32 -8.90
C ASN A 110 -12.34 -14.71 -8.48
N ILE A 111 -11.45 -15.56 -7.99
CA ILE A 111 -10.12 -15.16 -7.53
C ILE A 111 -9.22 -14.65 -8.67
N ASP A 112 -9.44 -15.11 -9.91
CA ASP A 112 -8.68 -14.65 -11.07
C ASP A 112 -9.03 -13.20 -11.42
N LEU A 113 -10.31 -12.82 -11.31
CA LEU A 113 -10.73 -11.42 -11.46
C LEU A 113 -10.13 -10.53 -10.37
N ALA A 114 -10.01 -11.03 -9.14
CA ALA A 114 -9.37 -10.28 -8.06
C ALA A 114 -7.88 -10.03 -8.36
N ARG A 115 -7.17 -11.04 -8.88
CA ARG A 115 -5.78 -10.89 -9.34
C ARG A 115 -5.66 -9.88 -10.47
N GLN A 116 -6.48 -10.02 -11.51
CA GLN A 116 -6.47 -9.13 -12.67
C GLN A 116 -6.79 -7.68 -12.28
N GLN A 117 -7.73 -7.46 -11.34
CA GLN A 117 -8.00 -6.12 -10.81
C GLN A 117 -6.76 -5.53 -10.10
N GLY A 118 -6.09 -6.31 -9.25
CA GLY A 118 -4.85 -5.89 -8.60
C GLY A 118 -3.74 -5.56 -9.62
N GLU A 119 -3.59 -6.38 -10.66
CA GLU A 119 -2.64 -6.17 -11.76
C GLU A 119 -2.94 -4.88 -12.53
N ALA A 120 -4.20 -4.64 -12.90
CA ALA A 120 -4.61 -3.44 -13.61
C ALA A 120 -4.37 -2.17 -12.78
N ILE A 121 -4.77 -2.18 -11.51
CA ILE A 121 -4.54 -1.07 -10.58
C ILE A 121 -3.04 -0.77 -10.46
N SER A 122 -2.21 -1.79 -10.29
CA SER A 122 -0.77 -1.60 -10.11
C SER A 122 -0.06 -1.22 -11.42
N ASP A 123 -0.59 -1.59 -12.60
CA ASP A 123 -0.10 -1.09 -13.89
C ASP A 123 -0.35 0.42 -14.03
N GLU A 124 -1.56 0.87 -13.74
CA GLU A 124 -1.88 2.30 -13.76
C GLU A 124 -1.06 3.09 -12.74
N ALA A 125 -0.88 2.53 -11.53
CA ALA A 125 -0.06 3.13 -10.49
C ALA A 125 1.39 3.33 -10.92
N ARG A 126 2.00 2.32 -11.50
CA ARG A 126 3.36 2.41 -12.03
C ARG A 126 3.47 3.38 -13.20
N ALA A 127 2.50 3.38 -14.12
CA ALA A 127 2.46 4.33 -15.21
C ALA A 127 2.48 5.78 -14.71
N LEU A 128 1.63 6.09 -13.72
CA LEU A 128 1.56 7.42 -13.09
C LEU A 128 2.86 7.76 -12.34
N ALA A 129 3.43 6.81 -11.60
CA ALA A 129 4.70 7.02 -10.88
C ALA A 129 5.86 7.28 -11.84
N ASN A 130 5.95 6.52 -12.93
CA ASN A 130 7.01 6.65 -13.94
C ASN A 130 6.93 7.99 -14.67
N ASP A 131 5.73 8.42 -15.07
CA ASP A 131 5.51 9.68 -15.79
C ASP A 131 5.83 10.90 -14.92
N ARG A 132 5.42 10.88 -13.64
CA ARG A 132 5.49 12.04 -12.76
C ARG A 132 6.73 12.09 -11.89
N GLY A 133 7.53 11.03 -11.86
CA GLY A 133 8.64 10.89 -10.92
C GLY A 133 8.15 10.99 -9.46
N ASN A 134 6.95 10.47 -9.18
CA ASN A 134 6.29 10.61 -7.90
C ASN A 134 6.00 9.26 -7.27
N ASP A 135 6.67 8.95 -6.16
CA ASP A 135 6.57 7.68 -5.43
C ASP A 135 5.21 7.46 -4.75
N ARG A 136 4.34 8.48 -4.69
CA ARG A 136 3.02 8.42 -4.07
C ARG A 136 2.13 7.30 -4.61
N TYR A 137 2.36 6.86 -5.85
CA TYR A 137 1.61 5.78 -6.49
C TYR A 137 2.22 4.39 -6.28
N LEU A 138 3.18 4.25 -5.37
CA LEU A 138 3.89 2.99 -5.16
C LEU A 138 3.51 2.27 -3.87
N ASP A 139 2.70 2.89 -2.99
CA ASP A 139 2.25 2.30 -1.74
C ASP A 139 0.75 2.54 -1.53
N PHE A 140 0.01 1.45 -1.31
CA PHE A 140 -1.43 1.48 -1.16
C PHE A 140 -1.88 0.82 0.14
N TRP A 141 -2.70 1.56 0.91
CA TRP A 141 -3.30 1.08 2.14
C TRP A 141 -4.59 0.32 1.86
N SER A 142 -4.43 -0.74 1.10
CA SER A 142 -5.48 -1.62 0.57
C SER A 142 -4.97 -3.05 0.51
N PRO A 143 -5.85 -4.05 0.59
CA PRO A 143 -7.31 -4.01 0.68
C PRO A 143 -7.84 -3.89 2.12
N VAL A 144 -9.16 -3.60 2.26
CA VAL A 144 -9.90 -3.76 3.50
C VAL A 144 -10.36 -5.21 3.62
N ILE A 145 -9.86 -5.92 4.63
CA ILE A 145 -10.12 -7.36 4.84
C ILE A 145 -10.80 -7.66 6.19
N ASN A 146 -11.38 -6.62 6.80
CA ASN A 146 -12.24 -6.82 7.96
C ASN A 146 -13.47 -7.60 7.54
N ILE A 147 -13.84 -8.59 8.36
CA ILE A 147 -14.97 -9.48 8.08
C ILE A 147 -16.29 -8.72 8.24
N GLY A 148 -17.10 -8.68 7.18
CA GLY A 148 -18.38 -7.99 7.14
C GLY A 148 -19.51 -8.77 7.84
N ARG A 149 -19.33 -9.11 9.13
CA ARG A 149 -20.23 -9.97 9.90
C ARG A 149 -21.58 -9.33 10.24
N ASP A 150 -21.70 -8.02 10.20
CA ASP A 150 -22.94 -7.30 10.51
C ASP A 150 -23.21 -6.26 9.41
N PRO A 151 -24.35 -6.32 8.72
CA PRO A 151 -24.69 -5.42 7.62
C PRO A 151 -24.89 -3.96 8.07
N ARG A 152 -25.02 -3.69 9.36
CA ARG A 152 -25.12 -2.34 9.93
C ARG A 152 -23.78 -1.63 10.01
N TRP A 153 -22.67 -2.33 9.87
CA TRP A 153 -21.36 -1.71 9.83
C TRP A 153 -21.22 -0.81 8.59
N GLY A 154 -20.91 0.48 8.82
CA GLY A 154 -20.91 1.51 7.77
C GLY A 154 -19.87 1.33 6.65
N ARG A 155 -18.92 0.38 6.78
CA ARG A 155 -17.87 0.10 5.81
C ARG A 155 -17.93 -1.31 5.22
N THR A 156 -19.05 -2.01 5.37
CA THR A 156 -19.20 -3.38 4.85
C THR A 156 -18.91 -3.47 3.34
N GLN A 157 -19.24 -2.45 2.56
CA GLN A 157 -18.99 -2.41 1.11
C GLN A 157 -17.49 -2.38 0.75
N GLU A 158 -16.63 -1.97 1.66
CA GLU A 158 -15.18 -1.93 1.44
C GLU A 158 -14.51 -3.30 1.61
N GLY A 159 -15.18 -4.26 2.24
CA GLY A 159 -14.66 -5.60 2.48
C GLY A 159 -15.16 -6.64 1.48
N TYR A 160 -14.67 -7.87 1.63
CA TYR A 160 -14.94 -8.98 0.74
C TYR A 160 -16.04 -9.95 1.28
N GLY A 161 -16.82 -9.54 2.28
CA GLY A 161 -17.92 -10.32 2.83
C GLY A 161 -17.69 -10.85 4.23
N GLU A 162 -18.51 -11.81 4.64
CA GLU A 162 -18.55 -12.32 6.01
C GLU A 162 -17.81 -13.65 6.21
N ASP A 163 -17.48 -14.34 5.13
CA ASP A 163 -16.82 -15.64 5.17
C ASP A 163 -15.28 -15.48 5.19
N PRO A 164 -14.58 -15.96 6.24
CA PRO A 164 -13.12 -15.79 6.35
C PRO A 164 -12.33 -16.47 5.22
N VAL A 165 -12.83 -17.54 4.64
CA VAL A 165 -12.17 -18.28 3.54
C VAL A 165 -12.27 -17.48 2.25
N LEU A 166 -13.47 -16.98 1.92
CA LEU A 166 -13.67 -16.14 0.74
C LEU A 166 -12.84 -14.85 0.84
N VAL A 167 -12.88 -14.17 1.99
CA VAL A 167 -12.09 -12.96 2.22
C VAL A 167 -10.59 -13.25 2.07
N SER A 168 -10.11 -14.38 2.60
CA SER A 168 -8.71 -14.79 2.46
C SER A 168 -8.31 -14.99 1.00
N GLN A 169 -9.08 -15.74 0.23
CA GLN A 169 -8.75 -16.07 -1.15
C GLN A 169 -8.78 -14.85 -2.09
N ILE A 170 -9.81 -14.01 -1.95
CA ILE A 170 -9.94 -12.79 -2.75
C ILE A 170 -8.82 -11.81 -2.41
N SER A 171 -8.56 -11.56 -1.11
CA SER A 171 -7.50 -10.65 -0.69
C SER A 171 -6.10 -11.13 -1.09
N GLU A 172 -5.83 -12.44 -0.95
CA GLU A 172 -4.57 -13.05 -1.38
C GLU A 172 -4.30 -12.79 -2.87
N SER A 173 -5.29 -13.10 -3.72
CA SER A 173 -5.17 -12.89 -5.16
C SER A 173 -5.03 -11.41 -5.54
N PHE A 174 -5.79 -10.53 -4.92
CA PHE A 174 -5.71 -9.08 -5.12
C PHE A 174 -4.33 -8.52 -4.74
N ILE A 175 -3.80 -8.90 -3.57
CA ILE A 175 -2.47 -8.47 -3.09
C ILE A 175 -1.36 -8.95 -4.03
N GLN A 176 -1.42 -10.21 -4.46
CA GLN A 176 -0.46 -10.76 -5.41
C GLN A 176 -0.50 -10.00 -6.75
N GLY A 177 -1.69 -9.62 -7.23
CA GLY A 177 -1.85 -8.77 -8.41
C GLY A 177 -1.25 -7.38 -8.22
N LEU A 178 -1.47 -6.75 -7.06
CA LEU A 178 -0.88 -5.46 -6.74
C LEU A 178 0.66 -5.50 -6.71
N GLN A 179 1.23 -6.44 -5.96
CA GLN A 179 2.67 -6.47 -5.70
C GLN A 179 3.50 -7.00 -6.87
N GLY A 180 2.86 -7.71 -7.82
CA GLY A 180 3.54 -8.38 -8.93
C GLY A 180 4.34 -9.59 -8.48
N ASN A 181 5.13 -10.18 -9.39
CA ASN A 181 5.83 -11.46 -9.17
C ASN A 181 7.33 -11.40 -9.46
N HIS A 182 7.92 -10.21 -9.61
CA HIS A 182 9.35 -10.12 -9.88
C HIS A 182 10.17 -10.47 -8.63
N PRO A 183 11.25 -11.27 -8.75
CA PRO A 183 11.98 -11.79 -7.58
C PRO A 183 12.68 -10.71 -6.75
N LYS A 184 13.07 -9.59 -7.35
CA LYS A 184 13.78 -8.49 -6.69
C LYS A 184 12.89 -7.30 -6.37
N TYR A 185 11.97 -6.95 -7.28
CA TYR A 185 11.22 -5.70 -7.21
C TYR A 185 9.73 -5.93 -6.99
N PHE A 186 9.14 -5.14 -6.11
CA PHE A 186 7.70 -5.00 -6.02
C PHE A 186 7.17 -4.03 -7.07
N LYS A 187 6.01 -4.36 -7.63
CA LYS A 187 5.32 -3.46 -8.54
C LYS A 187 4.76 -2.27 -7.77
N VAL A 188 3.97 -2.53 -6.73
CA VAL A 188 3.58 -1.58 -5.68
C VAL A 188 3.52 -2.32 -4.35
N LEU A 189 3.41 -1.59 -3.24
CA LEU A 189 3.20 -2.18 -1.91
C LEU A 189 1.71 -2.24 -1.58
N SER A 190 1.34 -3.23 -0.77
CA SER A 190 -0.02 -3.45 -0.30
C SER A 190 -0.04 -3.54 1.23
N ALA A 191 -0.95 -2.78 1.87
CA ALA A 191 -1.19 -2.81 3.31
C ALA A 191 -2.63 -3.26 3.60
N PRO A 192 -2.89 -4.57 3.77
CA PRO A 192 -4.18 -5.05 4.22
C PRO A 192 -4.56 -4.43 5.56
N LYS A 193 -5.85 -4.11 5.72
CA LYS A 193 -6.35 -3.35 6.86
C LYS A 193 -7.76 -3.76 7.29
N HIS A 194 -8.18 -3.44 8.49
CA HIS A 194 -7.50 -2.81 9.63
C HIS A 194 -7.25 -3.90 10.68
N PHE A 195 -6.05 -4.13 11.09
CA PHE A 195 -5.63 -5.20 11.98
C PHE A 195 -5.82 -4.82 13.44
N VAL A 196 -6.87 -5.30 14.15
CA VAL A 196 -7.82 -6.37 13.84
C VAL A 196 -9.21 -6.06 14.44
N ALA A 197 -10.24 -6.78 13.99
CA ALA A 197 -11.61 -6.72 14.53
C ALA A 197 -12.23 -5.30 14.54
N ASN A 198 -11.95 -4.50 13.50
CA ASN A 198 -12.51 -3.17 13.28
C ASN A 198 -13.83 -3.29 12.51
N ASN A 199 -14.96 -3.31 13.25
CA ASN A 199 -16.29 -3.51 12.70
C ASN A 199 -17.35 -2.57 13.29
N GLU A 200 -16.92 -1.43 13.86
CA GLU A 200 -17.81 -0.41 14.41
C GLU A 200 -17.26 0.99 14.11
N GLU A 201 -18.06 1.85 13.46
CA GLU A 201 -17.65 3.22 13.14
C GLU A 201 -17.96 4.22 14.25
N TYR A 202 -19.05 4.01 15.00
CA TYR A 202 -19.51 4.99 15.99
C TYR A 202 -18.49 5.27 17.11
N ARG A 203 -17.81 4.23 17.60
CA ARG A 203 -16.79 4.32 18.65
C ARG A 203 -15.41 3.85 18.19
N ARG A 204 -15.11 3.92 16.89
CA ARG A 204 -13.89 3.34 16.35
C ARG A 204 -12.61 3.85 17.03
N HIS A 205 -12.59 5.13 17.49
CA HIS A 205 -11.44 5.74 18.15
C HIS A 205 -11.32 5.42 19.66
N SER A 206 -12.36 4.89 20.28
CA SER A 206 -12.38 4.65 21.74
C SER A 206 -12.96 3.31 22.15
N GLY A 207 -13.54 2.57 21.21
CA GLY A 207 -14.17 1.27 21.46
C GLY A 207 -13.14 0.16 21.59
N SER A 208 -13.51 -0.87 22.37
CA SER A 208 -12.78 -2.14 22.47
C SER A 208 -13.63 -3.25 21.86
N SER A 209 -13.02 -4.03 20.97
CA SER A 209 -13.61 -5.27 20.47
C SER A 209 -13.27 -6.40 21.43
N GLU A 210 -14.27 -6.83 22.21
CA GLU A 210 -14.12 -7.93 23.17
C GLU A 210 -14.32 -9.26 22.43
N VAL A 211 -13.22 -9.96 22.16
CA VAL A 211 -13.20 -11.15 21.30
C VAL A 211 -12.54 -12.32 22.05
N PRO A 212 -13.25 -13.44 22.25
CA PRO A 212 -12.63 -14.66 22.76
C PRO A 212 -11.47 -15.10 21.86
N MET A 213 -10.41 -15.66 22.44
CA MET A 213 -9.21 -16.07 21.71
C MET A 213 -9.49 -17.05 20.57
N GLU A 214 -10.37 -17.99 20.78
CA GLU A 214 -10.81 -18.95 19.78
C GLU A 214 -11.45 -18.25 18.58
N VAL A 215 -12.38 -17.33 18.82
CA VAL A 215 -13.04 -16.53 17.76
C VAL A 215 -12.04 -15.61 17.05
N LEU A 216 -11.08 -15.04 17.79
CA LEU A 216 -10.03 -14.23 17.19
C LEU A 216 -9.23 -15.07 16.18
N ARG A 217 -8.79 -16.28 16.58
CA ARG A 217 -7.94 -17.14 15.75
C ARG A 217 -8.68 -17.80 14.59
N ASP A 218 -9.93 -18.16 14.77
CA ASP A 218 -10.69 -18.91 13.76
C ASP A 218 -11.47 -18.02 12.79
N TYR A 219 -11.75 -16.78 13.19
CA TYR A 219 -12.63 -15.91 12.41
C TYR A 219 -11.97 -14.60 11.97
N TYR A 220 -11.31 -13.85 12.88
CA TYR A 220 -10.78 -12.53 12.54
C TYR A 220 -9.36 -12.54 11.99
N LEU A 221 -8.52 -13.49 12.38
CA LEU A 221 -7.11 -13.56 11.96
C LEU A 221 -6.87 -14.25 10.61
N PRO A 222 -7.68 -15.21 10.13
CA PRO A 222 -7.35 -15.99 8.92
C PRO A 222 -7.08 -15.15 7.68
N ALA A 223 -7.88 -14.11 7.40
CA ALA A 223 -7.69 -13.25 6.24
C ALA A 223 -6.37 -12.45 6.32
N PHE A 224 -6.02 -11.96 7.50
CA PHE A 224 -4.72 -11.30 7.72
C PHE A 224 -3.55 -12.27 7.59
N LYS A 225 -3.67 -13.46 8.16
CA LYS A 225 -2.65 -14.50 8.02
C LYS A 225 -2.41 -14.86 6.56
N SER A 226 -3.48 -15.11 5.80
CA SER A 226 -3.39 -15.40 4.37
C SER A 226 -2.72 -14.27 3.60
N SER A 227 -3.12 -13.02 3.86
CA SER A 227 -2.53 -11.84 3.22
C SER A 227 -1.01 -11.71 3.49
N ILE A 228 -0.57 -12.05 4.70
CA ILE A 228 0.85 -11.98 5.09
C ILE A 228 1.64 -13.19 4.63
N VAL A 229 1.17 -14.40 4.96
CA VAL A 229 1.95 -15.63 4.79
C VAL A 229 1.88 -16.13 3.35
N ASN A 230 0.71 -16.10 2.71
CA ASN A 230 0.51 -16.66 1.37
C ASN A 230 0.69 -15.60 0.29
N ALA A 231 0.11 -14.40 0.46
CA ALA A 231 0.24 -13.33 -0.52
C ALA A 231 1.54 -12.53 -0.39
N GLY A 232 2.23 -12.60 0.76
CA GLY A 232 3.48 -11.88 0.99
C GLY A 232 3.31 -10.36 1.06
N ALA A 233 2.18 -9.86 1.60
CA ALA A 233 1.98 -8.42 1.78
C ALA A 233 3.16 -7.82 2.54
N GLN A 234 3.67 -6.68 2.05
CA GLN A 234 4.86 -6.04 2.62
C GLN A 234 4.56 -5.08 3.76
N SER A 235 3.30 -4.74 3.94
CA SER A 235 2.85 -3.92 5.06
C SER A 235 1.51 -4.40 5.59
N ILE A 236 1.13 -3.89 6.75
CA ILE A 236 -0.17 -4.12 7.39
C ILE A 236 -0.53 -2.88 8.21
N MET A 237 -1.82 -2.53 8.22
CA MET A 237 -2.29 -1.37 8.98
C MET A 237 -3.03 -1.80 10.24
N THR A 238 -2.64 -1.24 11.40
CA THR A 238 -3.36 -1.43 12.65
C THR A 238 -4.69 -0.69 12.67
N ALA A 239 -5.65 -1.24 13.39
CA ALA A 239 -6.97 -0.63 13.57
C ALA A 239 -6.98 0.47 14.63
N TYR A 240 -8.00 1.35 14.58
CA TYR A 240 -8.25 2.35 15.62
C TYR A 240 -8.66 1.74 16.96
N ASN A 241 -9.52 0.72 16.92
CA ASN A 241 -10.10 0.13 18.12
C ASN A 241 -9.06 -0.59 19.01
N ALA A 242 -9.41 -0.76 20.25
CA ALA A 242 -8.75 -1.72 21.13
C ALA A 242 -9.24 -3.16 20.83
N LEU A 243 -8.39 -4.13 21.10
CA LEU A 243 -8.74 -5.55 21.21
C LEU A 243 -8.59 -5.98 22.67
N ASN A 244 -9.69 -6.42 23.27
CA ASN A 244 -9.71 -6.86 24.67
C ASN A 244 -9.04 -5.84 25.62
N GLY A 245 -9.40 -4.57 25.45
CA GLY A 245 -8.92 -3.44 26.27
C GLY A 245 -7.57 -2.85 25.86
N ILE A 246 -6.82 -3.45 24.92
CA ILE A 246 -5.51 -2.94 24.49
C ILE A 246 -5.61 -2.35 23.08
N PRO A 247 -5.31 -1.05 22.86
CA PRO A 247 -5.32 -0.44 21.52
C PRO A 247 -4.47 -1.24 20.53
N CYS A 248 -5.02 -1.59 19.37
CA CYS A 248 -4.35 -2.45 18.38
C CYS A 248 -2.94 -1.94 18.01
N THR A 249 -2.77 -0.62 17.98
CA THR A 249 -1.50 0.05 17.66
C THR A 249 -0.41 -0.14 18.75
N ALA A 250 -0.79 -0.45 20.00
CA ALA A 250 0.14 -0.70 21.11
C ALA A 250 0.04 -2.15 21.64
N ASN A 251 -0.54 -3.05 20.88
CA ASN A 251 -0.83 -4.42 21.32
C ASN A 251 0.33 -5.38 20.98
N ASN A 252 1.17 -5.67 21.96
CA ASN A 252 2.30 -6.60 21.82
C ASN A 252 1.85 -8.00 21.36
N PHE A 253 0.72 -8.51 21.89
CA PHE A 253 0.22 -9.83 21.48
C PHE A 253 -0.09 -9.87 19.98
N LEU A 254 -0.72 -8.83 19.42
CA LEU A 254 -1.01 -8.77 18.00
C LEU A 254 0.25 -8.60 17.15
N LEU A 255 1.10 -7.62 17.49
CA LEU A 255 2.16 -7.17 16.62
C LEU A 255 3.47 -7.95 16.81
N ARG A 256 3.76 -8.43 18.03
CA ARG A 256 4.95 -9.26 18.29
C ARG A 256 4.64 -10.75 18.25
N ASP A 257 3.69 -11.19 19.09
CA ASP A 257 3.52 -12.63 19.25
C ASP A 257 2.89 -13.24 18.00
N ILE A 258 1.78 -12.69 17.50
CA ILE A 258 1.12 -13.22 16.30
C ILE A 258 1.87 -12.81 15.04
N LEU A 259 2.02 -11.49 14.78
CA LEU A 259 2.50 -11.02 13.48
C LEU A 259 3.98 -11.35 13.26
N ARG A 260 4.86 -11.02 14.23
CA ARG A 260 6.29 -11.23 14.07
C ARG A 260 6.73 -12.66 14.37
N ASN A 261 6.28 -13.24 15.50
CA ASN A 261 6.79 -14.53 15.97
C ASN A 261 6.06 -15.71 15.32
N GLU A 262 4.71 -15.72 15.27
CA GLU A 262 3.97 -16.83 14.69
C GLU A 262 3.97 -16.80 13.16
N TRP A 263 3.79 -15.62 12.55
CA TRP A 263 3.68 -15.49 11.09
C TRP A 263 5.00 -15.11 10.40
N ASN A 264 6.06 -14.82 11.16
CA ASN A 264 7.37 -14.41 10.64
C ASN A 264 7.30 -13.20 9.68
N PHE A 265 6.42 -12.24 9.94
CA PHE A 265 6.21 -11.09 9.08
C PHE A 265 7.48 -10.22 8.98
N PRO A 266 8.10 -10.10 7.79
CA PRO A 266 9.32 -9.33 7.62
C PRO A 266 9.07 -7.86 7.30
N GLY A 267 7.85 -7.51 6.89
CA GLY A 267 7.46 -6.18 6.44
C GLY A 267 7.25 -5.18 7.56
N TRP A 268 6.56 -4.09 7.30
CA TRP A 268 6.35 -3.00 8.25
C TRP A 268 4.88 -2.82 8.61
N VAL A 269 4.66 -2.21 9.77
CA VAL A 269 3.34 -1.94 10.35
C VAL A 269 3.08 -0.44 10.33
N VAL A 270 1.99 -0.01 9.66
CA VAL A 270 1.50 1.36 9.70
C VAL A 270 0.31 1.47 10.66
N THR A 271 0.14 2.63 11.27
CA THR A 271 -1.08 2.94 12.02
C THR A 271 -2.17 3.46 11.10
N ASP A 272 -3.44 3.21 11.44
CA ASP A 272 -4.48 4.07 10.93
C ASP A 272 -4.27 5.52 11.42
N CYS A 273 -4.81 6.50 10.67
CA CYS A 273 -4.41 7.90 10.85
C CYS A 273 -4.87 8.46 12.20
N GLY A 274 -3.91 8.79 13.06
CA GLY A 274 -4.18 9.26 14.42
C GLY A 274 -4.31 8.17 15.48
N ALA A 275 -4.15 6.88 15.13
CA ALA A 275 -4.35 5.80 16.08
C ALA A 275 -3.36 5.79 17.26
N ILE A 276 -2.14 6.35 17.11
CA ILE A 276 -1.24 6.57 18.26
C ILE A 276 -1.79 7.65 19.20
N TYR A 277 -2.35 8.74 18.63
CA TYR A 277 -3.01 9.77 19.42
C TYR A 277 -4.19 9.21 20.22
N ASP A 278 -4.93 8.27 19.65
CA ASP A 278 -6.06 7.62 20.32
C ASP A 278 -5.65 6.86 21.58
N ILE A 279 -4.42 6.33 21.66
CA ILE A 279 -3.94 5.59 22.83
C ILE A 279 -4.08 6.43 24.12
N HIS A 280 -3.70 7.70 24.08
CA HIS A 280 -3.69 8.57 25.27
C HIS A 280 -4.95 9.43 25.40
N ILE A 281 -5.57 9.88 24.32
CA ILE A 281 -6.71 10.77 24.36
C ILE A 281 -8.04 10.03 24.40
N ASN A 282 -8.26 9.09 23.49
CA ASN A 282 -9.56 8.48 23.29
C ASN A 282 -9.72 7.17 24.06
N HIS A 283 -8.74 6.27 23.97
CA HIS A 283 -8.73 5.03 24.76
C HIS A 283 -8.33 5.27 26.22
N LYS A 284 -7.52 6.29 26.49
CA LYS A 284 -6.96 6.57 27.84
C LYS A 284 -6.23 5.36 28.43
N TYR A 285 -5.64 4.55 27.55
CA TYR A 285 -4.92 3.34 27.94
C TYR A 285 -3.56 3.67 28.59
N ILE A 286 -2.83 4.61 27.97
CA ILE A 286 -1.62 5.22 28.53
C ILE A 286 -1.82 6.74 28.44
N ILE A 287 -1.81 7.44 29.59
CA ILE A 287 -2.17 8.86 29.63
C ILE A 287 -1.04 9.78 29.14
N ASP A 288 0.22 9.43 29.44
CA ASP A 288 1.38 10.20 28.96
C ASP A 288 1.60 9.93 27.46
N PRO A 289 1.52 10.95 26.57
CA PRO A 289 1.75 10.77 25.14
C PRO A 289 3.14 10.26 24.81
N VAL A 290 4.14 10.56 25.63
CA VAL A 290 5.54 10.08 25.45
C VAL A 290 5.64 8.58 25.71
N GLU A 291 4.97 8.09 26.77
CA GLU A 291 4.86 6.65 27.02
C GLU A 291 4.00 5.94 25.97
N ALA A 292 2.94 6.59 25.46
CA ALA A 292 2.07 6.04 24.43
C ALA A 292 2.83 5.79 23.11
N VAL A 293 3.64 6.74 22.64
CA VAL A 293 4.46 6.54 21.42
C VAL A 293 5.53 5.47 21.63
N ALA A 294 6.14 5.42 22.82
CA ALA A 294 7.11 4.39 23.18
C ALA A 294 6.49 2.99 23.17
N ALA A 295 5.30 2.85 23.76
CA ALA A 295 4.55 1.60 23.77
C ALA A 295 4.19 1.15 22.36
N SER A 296 3.74 2.07 21.49
CA SER A 296 3.42 1.78 20.09
C SER A 296 4.64 1.28 19.31
N LEU A 297 5.77 2.00 19.33
CA LEU A 297 7.00 1.59 18.67
C LEU A 297 7.51 0.23 19.17
N LYS A 298 7.53 0.04 20.49
CA LYS A 298 7.95 -1.24 21.11
C LYS A 298 7.01 -2.39 20.82
N ALA A 299 5.73 -2.14 20.64
CA ALA A 299 4.79 -3.17 20.21
C ALA A 299 5.06 -3.64 18.78
N GLY A 300 5.72 -2.84 17.95
CA GLY A 300 6.09 -3.21 16.59
C GLY A 300 5.47 -2.34 15.51
N THR A 301 4.88 -1.19 15.85
CA THR A 301 4.46 -0.16 14.91
C THR A 301 5.69 0.53 14.32
N ASP A 302 5.80 0.55 13.00
CA ASP A 302 6.98 1.08 12.29
C ASP A 302 6.73 2.46 11.67
N LEU A 303 5.50 2.75 11.23
CA LEU A 303 5.13 3.98 10.54
C LEU A 303 3.89 4.60 11.16
N ASN A 304 3.95 5.89 11.46
CA ASN A 304 2.83 6.64 11.98
C ASN A 304 2.08 7.41 10.87
N CYS A 305 0.76 7.23 10.76
CA CYS A 305 -0.07 8.18 10.05
C CYS A 305 -0.57 9.25 11.02
N GLY A 306 0.07 10.40 11.00
CA GLY A 306 -0.22 11.50 11.92
C GLY A 306 1.02 12.31 12.24
N SER A 307 1.16 12.72 13.50
CA SER A 307 2.32 13.50 13.97
C SER A 307 2.88 13.04 15.31
N SER A 308 2.38 11.93 15.85
CA SER A 308 2.69 11.53 17.23
C SER A 308 4.17 11.16 17.41
N PHE A 309 4.78 10.44 16.48
CA PHE A 309 6.21 10.13 16.55
C PHE A 309 7.06 11.41 16.48
N ARG A 310 6.77 12.28 15.54
CA ARG A 310 7.48 13.56 15.40
C ARG A 310 7.38 14.44 16.66
N LEU A 311 6.25 14.40 17.35
CA LEU A 311 6.02 15.24 18.52
C LEU A 311 6.64 14.70 19.80
N TYR A 312 6.67 13.38 19.99
CA TYR A 312 6.96 12.80 21.29
C TYR A 312 8.08 11.75 21.31
N LEU A 313 8.51 11.22 20.15
CA LEU A 313 9.45 10.10 20.13
C LEU A 313 10.87 10.51 20.51
N HIS A 314 11.26 11.77 20.24
CA HIS A 314 12.55 12.30 20.70
C HIS A 314 12.63 12.33 22.23
N GLU A 315 11.59 12.83 22.88
CA GLU A 315 11.51 12.82 24.35
C GLU A 315 11.44 11.38 24.91
N ALA A 316 10.75 10.47 24.23
CA ALA A 316 10.75 9.06 24.63
C ALA A 316 12.15 8.44 24.58
N PHE A 317 12.96 8.83 23.59
CA PHE A 317 14.36 8.44 23.50
C PHE A 317 15.21 9.04 24.63
N GLU A 318 15.08 10.34 24.90
CA GLU A 318 15.79 11.01 26.00
C GLU A 318 15.46 10.44 27.38
N ARG A 319 14.19 10.04 27.59
CA ARG A 319 13.73 9.37 28.83
C ARG A 319 14.18 7.89 28.90
N GLY A 320 14.83 7.34 27.88
CA GLY A 320 15.23 5.93 27.83
C GLY A 320 14.07 4.96 27.68
N LEU A 321 12.86 5.43 27.30
CA LEU A 321 11.70 4.60 27.04
C LEU A 321 11.82 3.80 25.77
N VAL A 322 12.56 4.31 24.78
CA VAL A 322 12.99 3.64 23.56
C VAL A 322 14.48 3.83 23.35
N ASN A 323 15.11 2.98 22.58
CA ASN A 323 16.51 3.08 22.24
C ASN A 323 16.73 3.18 20.72
N MET A 324 17.97 3.47 20.29
CA MET A 324 18.29 3.62 18.86
C MET A 324 17.97 2.38 18.05
N ASN A 325 18.16 1.19 18.61
CA ASN A 325 17.86 -0.06 17.92
C ASN A 325 16.35 -0.23 17.63
N ASP A 326 15.46 0.25 18.53
CA ASP A 326 14.01 0.22 18.28
C ASP A 326 13.63 1.05 17.06
N ILE A 327 14.24 2.25 16.94
CA ILE A 327 14.04 3.19 15.82
C ILE A 327 14.65 2.62 14.53
N ASP A 328 15.88 2.12 14.61
CA ASP A 328 16.60 1.58 13.44
C ASP A 328 15.94 0.33 12.87
N GLN A 329 15.36 -0.52 13.70
CA GLN A 329 14.59 -1.68 13.22
C GLN A 329 13.36 -1.27 12.42
N ALA A 330 12.59 -0.27 12.89
CA ALA A 330 11.42 0.25 12.18
C ALA A 330 11.86 0.85 10.83
N LEU A 331 12.85 1.73 10.83
CA LEU A 331 13.36 2.36 9.61
C LEU A 331 13.97 1.37 8.62
N THR A 332 14.68 0.35 9.10
CA THR A 332 15.26 -0.68 8.23
C THR A 332 14.16 -1.35 7.41
N ARG A 333 13.00 -1.69 8.01
CA ARG A 333 11.87 -2.29 7.30
C ARG A 333 11.28 -1.35 6.24
N LEU A 334 11.16 -0.07 6.58
CA LEU A 334 10.66 0.95 5.66
C LEU A 334 11.62 1.14 4.47
N PHE A 335 12.91 1.31 4.70
CA PHE A 335 13.88 1.50 3.62
C PHE A 335 14.06 0.25 2.75
N ILE A 336 14.00 -0.96 3.32
CA ILE A 336 13.98 -2.21 2.54
C ILE A 336 12.84 -2.17 1.51
N SER A 337 11.65 -1.73 1.90
CA SER A 337 10.50 -1.65 1.00
C SER A 337 10.73 -0.62 -0.11
N ARG A 338 11.28 0.57 0.20
CA ARG A 338 11.63 1.58 -0.81
C ARG A 338 12.69 1.07 -1.79
N ILE A 339 13.71 0.37 -1.29
CA ILE A 339 14.75 -0.25 -2.13
C ILE A 339 14.12 -1.30 -3.05
N LYS A 340 13.26 -2.16 -2.51
CA LYS A 340 12.56 -3.18 -3.30
C LYS A 340 11.52 -2.63 -4.27
N LEU A 341 11.06 -1.40 -4.13
CA LEU A 341 10.30 -0.69 -5.16
C LEU A 341 11.19 -0.25 -6.34
N GLY A 342 12.52 -0.31 -6.19
CA GLY A 342 13.49 0.07 -7.19
C GLY A 342 13.66 1.57 -7.37
N VAL A 343 13.29 2.39 -6.37
CA VAL A 343 13.38 3.86 -6.45
C VAL A 343 14.80 4.39 -6.29
N PHE A 344 15.76 3.55 -5.92
CA PHE A 344 17.19 3.87 -5.77
C PHE A 344 18.06 3.18 -6.83
N ASP A 345 17.46 2.41 -7.72
CA ASP A 345 18.16 1.63 -8.73
C ASP A 345 18.00 2.24 -10.13
N PRO A 346 18.94 1.97 -11.07
CA PRO A 346 18.75 2.36 -12.46
C PRO A 346 17.42 1.87 -13.01
N PRO A 347 16.63 2.73 -13.69
CA PRO A 347 15.31 2.35 -14.21
C PRO A 347 15.33 1.13 -15.13
N GLU A 348 16.43 0.89 -15.81
CA GLU A 348 16.62 -0.23 -16.75
C GLU A 348 16.60 -1.59 -16.03
N MET A 349 16.97 -1.63 -14.75
CA MET A 349 16.98 -2.83 -13.92
C MET A 349 15.58 -3.20 -13.40
N ASN A 350 14.69 -2.21 -13.30
CA ASN A 350 13.33 -2.43 -12.80
C ASN A 350 12.37 -2.64 -13.97
N PRO A 351 11.79 -3.86 -14.16
CA PRO A 351 10.89 -4.14 -15.28
C PRO A 351 9.64 -3.25 -15.29
N TYR A 352 9.22 -2.77 -14.13
CA TYR A 352 8.03 -1.94 -14.00
C TYR A 352 8.25 -0.46 -14.41
N SER A 353 9.50 -0.03 -14.58
CA SER A 353 9.83 1.32 -15.07
C SER A 353 9.40 1.58 -16.52
N LYS A 354 9.09 0.52 -17.29
CA LYS A 354 8.69 0.59 -18.70
C LYS A 354 7.18 0.72 -18.89
N ILE A 355 6.39 0.63 -17.85
CA ILE A 355 4.93 0.75 -17.92
C ILE A 355 4.60 2.22 -18.23
N SER A 356 3.91 2.44 -19.37
CA SER A 356 3.58 3.78 -19.89
C SER A 356 2.15 4.19 -19.53
N LEU A 357 1.83 5.48 -19.72
CA LEU A 357 0.48 6.02 -19.48
C LEU A 357 -0.61 5.41 -20.34
N ASP A 358 -0.28 4.70 -21.43
CA ASP A 358 -1.26 4.07 -22.32
C ASP A 358 -2.14 3.02 -21.60
N VAL A 359 -1.71 2.52 -20.44
CA VAL A 359 -2.47 1.56 -19.64
C VAL A 359 -3.53 2.21 -18.77
N VAL A 360 -3.38 3.53 -18.48
CA VAL A 360 -4.27 4.25 -17.55
C VAL A 360 -5.63 4.44 -18.22
N ASP A 361 -6.69 4.00 -17.54
CA ASP A 361 -8.08 4.00 -18.02
C ASP A 361 -8.24 3.39 -19.43
N SER A 362 -7.41 2.41 -19.76
CA SER A 362 -7.40 1.77 -21.07
C SER A 362 -8.69 0.96 -21.34
N GLU A 363 -9.02 0.74 -22.61
CA GLU A 363 -10.14 -0.14 -23.01
C GLU A 363 -10.06 -1.52 -22.38
N LYS A 364 -8.84 -2.05 -22.18
CA LYS A 364 -8.59 -3.32 -21.50
C LYS A 364 -9.05 -3.27 -20.04
N HIS A 365 -8.68 -2.20 -19.32
CA HIS A 365 -9.04 -2.05 -17.91
C HIS A 365 -10.52 -1.73 -17.73
N GLN A 366 -11.11 -0.90 -18.59
CA GLN A 366 -12.55 -0.65 -18.61
C GLN A 366 -13.35 -1.93 -18.91
N SER A 367 -12.88 -2.76 -19.85
CA SER A 367 -13.49 -4.06 -20.15
C SER A 367 -13.44 -5.02 -18.96
N LEU A 368 -12.31 -5.03 -18.23
CA LEU A 368 -12.17 -5.80 -16.99
C LEU A 368 -13.15 -5.32 -15.91
N ALA A 369 -13.25 -3.99 -15.70
CA ALA A 369 -14.19 -3.40 -14.75
C ALA A 369 -15.65 -3.79 -15.09
N HIS A 370 -16.01 -3.75 -16.38
CA HIS A 370 -17.32 -4.18 -16.85
C HIS A 370 -17.55 -5.68 -16.63
N GLU A 371 -16.55 -6.54 -16.87
CA GLU A 371 -16.66 -7.97 -16.62
C GLU A 371 -16.85 -8.30 -15.14
N ILE A 372 -16.09 -7.64 -14.25
CA ILE A 372 -16.28 -7.78 -12.81
C ILE A 372 -17.70 -7.33 -12.42
N ALA A 373 -18.17 -6.19 -12.90
CA ALA A 373 -19.52 -5.70 -12.63
C ALA A 373 -20.59 -6.71 -13.11
N ARG A 374 -20.42 -7.30 -14.29
CA ARG A 374 -21.33 -8.29 -14.85
C ARG A 374 -21.37 -9.57 -14.00
N GLN A 375 -20.21 -10.06 -13.54
CA GLN A 375 -20.14 -11.26 -12.71
C GLN A 375 -20.58 -11.00 -11.25
N SER A 376 -20.59 -9.75 -10.79
CA SER A 376 -21.04 -9.41 -9.43
C SER A 376 -22.57 -9.46 -9.25
N ILE A 377 -23.32 -9.53 -10.35
CA ILE A 377 -24.80 -9.53 -10.32
C ILE A 377 -25.31 -10.90 -9.90
N VAL A 378 -26.06 -10.95 -8.80
CA VAL A 378 -26.61 -12.17 -8.23
C VAL A 378 -28.12 -12.25 -8.52
N LEU A 379 -28.55 -13.34 -9.15
CA LEU A 379 -29.96 -13.61 -9.41
C LEU A 379 -30.65 -14.16 -8.14
N LEU A 380 -31.31 -13.31 -7.38
CA LEU A 380 -31.96 -13.70 -6.13
C LEU A 380 -33.33 -14.35 -6.36
N LYS A 381 -34.06 -13.96 -7.43
CA LYS A 381 -35.41 -14.40 -7.72
C LYS A 381 -35.72 -14.28 -9.20
N ASN A 382 -36.33 -15.32 -9.81
CA ASN A 382 -36.79 -15.30 -11.20
C ASN A 382 -38.11 -16.03 -11.32
N GLU A 383 -39.17 -15.47 -10.70
CA GLU A 383 -40.51 -16.02 -10.79
C GLU A 383 -41.05 -15.90 -12.21
N ASN A 384 -41.77 -16.95 -12.65
CA ASN A 384 -42.36 -17.06 -14.00
C ASN A 384 -41.31 -16.94 -15.14
N GLU A 385 -40.03 -17.22 -14.87
CA GLU A 385 -38.97 -17.22 -15.87
C GLU A 385 -38.93 -15.92 -16.70
N ILE A 386 -39.08 -14.76 -16.03
CA ILE A 386 -39.08 -13.46 -16.71
C ILE A 386 -37.69 -13.09 -17.27
N LEU A 387 -36.63 -13.63 -16.66
CA LEU A 387 -35.28 -13.49 -17.14
C LEU A 387 -34.81 -14.77 -17.84
N PRO A 388 -34.02 -14.67 -18.93
CA PRO A 388 -33.58 -13.44 -19.62
C PRO A 388 -34.76 -12.73 -20.31
N LEU A 389 -34.68 -11.39 -20.34
CA LEU A 389 -35.70 -10.57 -21.00
C LEU A 389 -35.83 -10.93 -22.48
N LYS A 390 -37.07 -11.00 -23.01
CA LYS A 390 -37.31 -11.25 -24.42
C LYS A 390 -36.74 -10.08 -25.26
N LYS A 391 -36.13 -10.36 -26.41
CA LYS A 391 -35.60 -9.34 -27.35
C LYS A 391 -36.68 -8.34 -27.84
N ALA A 392 -37.98 -8.68 -27.68
CA ALA A 392 -39.11 -7.84 -28.09
C ALA A 392 -39.46 -6.72 -27.08
N VAL A 393 -38.79 -6.61 -25.95
CA VAL A 393 -38.99 -5.50 -24.99
C VAL A 393 -38.68 -4.18 -25.66
N ARG A 394 -39.68 -3.26 -25.72
CA ARG A 394 -39.56 -1.98 -26.40
C ARG A 394 -39.11 -0.85 -25.50
N SER A 395 -39.37 -0.96 -24.20
CA SER A 395 -39.00 0.09 -23.21
C SER A 395 -38.71 -0.56 -21.85
N ILE A 396 -37.79 0.04 -21.13
CA ILE A 396 -37.43 -0.35 -19.75
C ILE A 396 -37.41 0.96 -18.93
N ALA A 397 -38.11 0.92 -17.78
CA ALA A 397 -38.01 2.00 -16.80
C ALA A 397 -36.93 1.65 -15.77
N VAL A 398 -35.93 2.50 -15.63
CA VAL A 398 -34.90 2.41 -14.57
C VAL A 398 -35.31 3.40 -13.49
N ILE A 399 -35.61 2.89 -12.29
CA ILE A 399 -36.22 3.67 -11.20
C ILE A 399 -35.38 3.47 -9.92
N GLY A 400 -35.11 4.55 -9.23
CA GLY A 400 -34.41 4.55 -7.94
C GLY A 400 -33.40 5.69 -7.81
N PRO A 401 -32.81 5.88 -6.62
CA PRO A 401 -31.91 6.99 -6.34
C PRO A 401 -30.63 6.99 -7.20
N ASN A 402 -30.24 5.82 -7.75
CA ASN A 402 -29.05 5.67 -8.58
C ASN A 402 -29.41 5.42 -10.07
N ALA A 403 -30.67 5.66 -10.49
CA ALA A 403 -31.11 5.36 -11.86
C ALA A 403 -30.34 6.14 -12.95
N ASN A 404 -29.87 7.34 -12.65
CA ASN A 404 -29.10 8.20 -13.55
C ASN A 404 -27.83 8.80 -12.91
N PHE A 405 -27.41 8.26 -11.78
CA PHE A 405 -26.26 8.78 -11.04
C PHE A 405 -25.43 7.63 -10.47
N SER A 406 -24.13 7.62 -10.81
CA SER A 406 -23.17 6.66 -10.27
C SER A 406 -22.57 7.17 -8.97
N ARG A 407 -22.51 6.31 -7.96
CA ARG A 407 -21.83 6.57 -6.69
C ARG A 407 -20.68 5.60 -6.55
N PHE A 408 -19.47 6.14 -6.62
CA PHE A 408 -18.28 5.30 -6.58
C PHE A 408 -17.86 4.89 -5.16
N GLY A 409 -18.30 5.66 -4.13
CA GLY A 409 -17.89 5.39 -2.75
C GLY A 409 -16.51 5.97 -2.43
N THR A 410 -15.87 5.39 -1.40
CA THR A 410 -14.53 5.78 -0.96
C THR A 410 -13.46 4.90 -1.59
N TYR A 411 -12.23 5.42 -1.71
CA TYR A 411 -11.05 4.69 -2.20
C TYR A 411 -11.20 4.13 -3.62
N SER A 412 -11.91 4.86 -4.46
CA SER A 412 -12.15 4.52 -5.87
C SER A 412 -11.11 5.14 -6.80
N GLY A 413 -11.06 4.63 -8.02
CA GLY A 413 -10.58 5.39 -9.17
C GLY A 413 -11.39 6.67 -9.39
N THR A 414 -10.92 7.56 -10.24
CA THR A 414 -11.48 8.88 -10.52
C THR A 414 -11.73 9.08 -12.01
#